data_2b0e315f7a7fce58f85ceb64170b0056
#
_entry.id   2b0e315f7a7fce58f85ceb64170b0056
#
_cell.length_a   1.000
_cell.length_b   1.000
_cell.length_c   1.000
_cell.angle_alpha   90.00
_cell.angle_beta   90.00
_cell.angle_gamma   90.00
#
_symmetry.space_group_name_H-M   'P 1'
#
loop_
_entity.id
_entity.type
_entity.pdbx_description
1 polymer ?
#
loop_
_entity_poly.entity_id
_entity_poly.type
_entity_poly.pdbx_seq_one_letter_code
_entity_poly.pdbx_strand_id
1 'polypeptide(L)'
;MPAQKEPVAAGCGLIGEGWKRNIMKKSKHKTHLTPNEVAELLMVNPVTVRQWAARGLLRSLTTPGGHRRFLLSDVEEFARSRGATPVPRSSGRPDRVLIVDDDIQLGLFVAEIIKSRDSRIAIEIARDGFEAGVKVESFRPHALLLDLMMPGMDGFEVCRRLRARPTLNHVRIVAMTGFPSPENLERIMTAGADACLPKPLDPERLLAELGLADGESQGVD
;
A
#
# COMPACT_ATOMS: atom_id res chain seq x y z
N MET A 1 -31.11 43.75 -3.54
CA MET A 1 -30.69 42.72 -4.49
C MET A 1 -29.26 42.34 -4.18
N PRO A 2 -28.95 41.21 -3.50
CA PRO A 2 -27.58 40.76 -3.34
C PRO A 2 -27.21 39.81 -4.48
N ALA A 3 -26.03 40.04 -5.06
CA ALA A 3 -25.43 39.27 -6.11
C ALA A 3 -25.09 37.86 -5.68
N GLN A 4 -25.55 36.90 -6.46
CA GLN A 4 -25.18 35.49 -6.34
C GLN A 4 -23.73 35.33 -6.78
N LYS A 5 -22.87 34.84 -5.88
CA LYS A 5 -21.53 34.33 -6.22
C LYS A 5 -21.68 32.90 -6.71
N GLU A 6 -21.42 32.71 -7.99
CA GLU A 6 -21.20 31.37 -8.56
C GLU A 6 -19.95 30.72 -7.94
N PRO A 7 -19.98 29.43 -7.65
CA PRO A 7 -18.78 28.71 -7.23
C PRO A 7 -17.90 28.44 -8.45
N VAL A 8 -16.67 28.91 -8.35
CA VAL A 8 -15.60 28.66 -9.30
C VAL A 8 -15.32 27.16 -9.35
N ALA A 9 -15.67 26.55 -10.47
CA ALA A 9 -15.28 25.16 -10.79
C ALA A 9 -13.78 25.15 -11.13
N ALA A 10 -12.95 24.83 -10.13
CA ALA A 10 -11.53 24.59 -10.34
C ALA A 10 -11.26 23.10 -10.54
N GLY A 11 -10.93 22.73 -11.79
CA GLY A 11 -9.93 21.71 -12.10
C GLY A 11 -10.16 20.27 -11.63
N CYS A 12 -11.26 19.63 -12.03
CA CYS A 12 -11.39 18.17 -11.93
C CYS A 12 -11.31 17.55 -13.33
N GLY A 13 -10.13 17.54 -13.90
CA GLY A 13 -9.91 16.89 -15.17
C GLY A 13 -8.52 16.28 -15.19
N LEU A 14 -8.43 14.96 -15.06
CA LEU A 14 -7.43 14.09 -15.70
C LEU A 14 -7.27 12.69 -15.05
N ILE A 15 -7.97 12.37 -13.93
CA ILE A 15 -7.85 11.05 -13.30
C ILE A 15 -9.05 10.12 -13.62
N GLY A 16 -10.10 10.68 -14.26
CA GLY A 16 -11.37 9.96 -14.51
C GLY A 16 -11.38 8.92 -15.63
N GLU A 17 -10.36 8.80 -16.45
CA GLU A 17 -10.44 7.96 -17.67
C GLU A 17 -9.60 6.68 -17.64
N GLY A 18 -8.52 6.63 -16.87
CA GLY A 18 -7.65 5.45 -16.81
C GLY A 18 -8.29 4.26 -16.10
N TRP A 19 -8.92 4.49 -14.96
CA TRP A 19 -9.59 3.44 -14.19
C TRP A 19 -10.87 2.94 -14.90
N LYS A 20 -11.64 3.86 -15.54
CA LYS A 20 -12.80 3.49 -16.36
C LYS A 20 -12.41 2.60 -17.52
N ARG A 21 -11.28 2.86 -18.18
CA ARG A 21 -10.76 2.01 -19.25
C ARG A 21 -10.32 0.64 -18.74
N ASN A 22 -9.73 0.55 -17.56
CA ASN A 22 -9.30 -0.71 -16.95
C ASN A 22 -10.52 -1.56 -16.49
N ILE A 23 -11.53 -0.93 -15.93
CA ILE A 23 -12.83 -1.58 -15.63
C ILE A 23 -13.49 -2.08 -16.92
N MET A 24 -13.59 -1.26 -17.96
CA MET A 24 -14.22 -1.64 -19.22
C MET A 24 -13.49 -2.77 -19.96
N LYS A 25 -12.14 -2.86 -19.85
CA LYS A 25 -11.39 -3.96 -20.49
C LYS A 25 -11.52 -5.31 -19.76
N LYS A 26 -11.56 -5.33 -18.43
CA LYS A 26 -11.62 -6.58 -17.62
C LYS A 26 -13.02 -7.03 -17.23
N SER A 27 -14.01 -6.15 -17.17
CA SER A 27 -15.32 -6.45 -16.61
C SER A 27 -16.45 -6.61 -17.62
N LYS A 28 -16.19 -6.82 -18.92
CA LYS A 28 -17.24 -6.91 -19.94
C LYS A 28 -18.39 -7.89 -19.64
N HIS A 29 -18.25 -8.77 -18.59
CA HIS A 29 -19.31 -9.72 -18.21
C HIS A 29 -19.35 -10.14 -16.72
N LYS A 30 -18.62 -9.48 -15.79
CA LYS A 30 -18.66 -9.90 -14.37
C LYS A 30 -19.38 -8.89 -13.50
N THR A 31 -20.54 -9.25 -13.00
CA THR A 31 -21.34 -8.46 -12.04
C THR A 31 -20.76 -8.55 -10.62
N HIS A 32 -20.05 -9.65 -10.30
CA HIS A 32 -19.52 -9.94 -8.96
C HIS A 32 -18.01 -10.13 -9.01
N LEU A 33 -17.31 -9.42 -8.14
CA LEU A 33 -15.85 -9.41 -8.02
C LEU A 33 -15.39 -10.16 -6.77
N THR A 34 -14.23 -10.78 -6.85
CA THR A 34 -13.51 -11.34 -5.70
C THR A 34 -12.76 -10.23 -4.94
N PRO A 35 -12.34 -10.46 -3.68
CA PRO A 35 -11.50 -9.49 -2.96
C PRO A 35 -10.22 -9.09 -3.73
N ASN A 36 -9.62 -10.01 -4.48
CA ASN A 36 -8.42 -9.76 -5.27
C ASN A 36 -8.72 -8.85 -6.48
N GLU A 37 -9.81 -9.11 -7.19
CA GLU A 37 -10.23 -8.28 -8.33
C GLU A 37 -10.60 -6.85 -7.88
N VAL A 38 -11.27 -6.70 -6.73
CA VAL A 38 -11.55 -5.38 -6.13
C VAL A 38 -10.26 -4.67 -5.73
N ALA A 39 -9.32 -5.42 -5.16
CA ALA A 39 -8.01 -4.89 -4.75
C ALA A 39 -7.23 -4.36 -5.97
N GLU A 40 -7.22 -5.08 -7.09
CA GLU A 40 -6.63 -4.62 -8.34
C GLU A 40 -7.33 -3.36 -8.87
N LEU A 41 -8.67 -3.31 -8.85
CA LEU A 41 -9.43 -2.15 -9.32
C LEU A 41 -9.19 -0.90 -8.49
N LEU A 42 -9.13 -1.05 -7.16
CA LEU A 42 -8.93 0.06 -6.23
C LEU A 42 -7.44 0.30 -5.90
N MET A 43 -6.54 -0.46 -6.52
CA MET A 43 -5.08 -0.40 -6.29
C MET A 43 -4.72 -0.52 -4.81
N VAL A 44 -5.35 -1.46 -4.11
CA VAL A 44 -5.13 -1.73 -2.68
C VAL A 44 -4.83 -3.20 -2.45
N ASN A 45 -4.35 -3.56 -1.24
CA ASN A 45 -4.17 -4.95 -0.88
C ASN A 45 -5.52 -5.68 -0.73
N PRO A 46 -5.67 -6.95 -1.16
CA PRO A 46 -6.88 -7.74 -0.94
C PRO A 46 -7.31 -7.83 0.53
N VAL A 47 -6.36 -7.75 1.47
CA VAL A 47 -6.64 -7.71 2.91
C VAL A 47 -7.36 -6.43 3.28
N THR A 48 -6.97 -5.29 2.72
CA THR A 48 -7.65 -4.00 2.92
C THR A 48 -9.11 -4.08 2.47
N VAL A 49 -9.37 -4.72 1.32
CA VAL A 49 -10.75 -4.95 0.83
C VAL A 49 -11.55 -5.81 1.81
N ARG A 50 -10.96 -6.89 2.34
CA ARG A 50 -11.60 -7.74 3.34
C ARG A 50 -11.89 -6.99 4.64
N GLN A 51 -10.97 -6.12 5.08
CA GLN A 51 -11.16 -5.27 6.26
C GLN A 51 -12.30 -4.25 6.05
N TRP A 52 -12.38 -3.62 4.89
CA TRP A 52 -13.50 -2.73 4.56
C TRP A 52 -14.83 -3.47 4.59
N ALA A 53 -14.86 -4.67 4.04
CA ALA A 53 -16.05 -5.51 4.08
C ALA A 53 -16.40 -5.95 5.52
N ALA A 54 -15.42 -6.33 6.34
CA ALA A 54 -15.62 -6.73 7.73
C ALA A 54 -16.14 -5.57 8.61
N ARG A 55 -15.75 -4.33 8.28
CA ARG A 55 -16.21 -3.10 8.96
C ARG A 55 -17.50 -2.53 8.38
N GLY A 56 -18.12 -3.20 7.41
CA GLY A 56 -19.33 -2.71 6.74
C GLY A 56 -19.13 -1.48 5.86
N LEU A 57 -17.87 -1.09 5.60
CA LEU A 57 -17.53 0.08 4.80
C LEU A 57 -17.70 -0.17 3.28
N LEU A 58 -17.50 -1.42 2.87
CA LEU A 58 -17.75 -1.89 1.51
C LEU A 58 -18.71 -3.07 1.57
N ARG A 59 -19.84 -2.96 0.91
CA ARG A 59 -20.85 -4.03 0.86
C ARG A 59 -20.26 -5.29 0.22
N SER A 60 -20.49 -6.43 0.85
CA SER A 60 -20.06 -7.72 0.33
C SER A 60 -21.14 -8.78 0.52
N LEU A 61 -21.24 -9.69 -0.42
CA LEU A 61 -22.05 -10.90 -0.35
C LEU A 61 -21.15 -12.07 0.05
N THR A 62 -21.64 -12.97 0.88
CA THR A 62 -20.94 -14.20 1.21
C THR A 62 -21.64 -15.36 0.51
N THR A 63 -20.88 -16.13 -0.28
CA THR A 63 -21.41 -17.33 -0.93
C THR A 63 -21.63 -18.45 0.12
N PRO A 64 -22.45 -19.47 -0.18
CA PRO A 64 -22.62 -20.62 0.73
C PRO A 64 -21.31 -21.30 1.14
N GLY A 65 -20.28 -21.22 0.30
CA GLY A 65 -18.92 -21.72 0.61
C GLY A 65 -18.04 -20.73 1.38
N GLY A 66 -18.58 -19.66 1.99
CA GLY A 66 -17.84 -18.71 2.82
C GLY A 66 -17.01 -17.68 2.06
N HIS A 67 -17.05 -17.67 0.72
CA HIS A 67 -16.26 -16.73 -0.08
C HIS A 67 -16.99 -15.39 -0.25
N ARG A 68 -16.28 -14.28 0.01
CA ARG A 68 -16.82 -12.93 -0.22
C ARG A 68 -16.84 -12.58 -1.70
N ARG A 69 -17.91 -11.90 -2.11
CA ARG A 69 -18.09 -11.30 -3.44
C ARG A 69 -18.58 -9.87 -3.29
N PHE A 70 -18.23 -9.03 -4.24
CA PHE A 70 -18.54 -7.61 -4.26
C PHE A 70 -19.26 -7.27 -5.57
N LEU A 71 -20.35 -6.54 -5.50
CA LEU A 71 -20.96 -5.99 -6.71
C LEU A 71 -20.06 -4.88 -7.26
N LEU A 72 -19.87 -4.87 -8.57
CA LEU A 72 -19.07 -3.82 -9.22
C LEU A 72 -19.63 -2.42 -8.93
N SER A 73 -20.96 -2.26 -8.93
CA SER A 73 -21.64 -1.01 -8.58
C SER A 73 -21.32 -0.51 -7.17
N ASP A 74 -21.26 -1.43 -6.18
CA ASP A 74 -20.93 -1.07 -4.80
C ASP A 74 -19.46 -0.62 -4.67
N VAL A 75 -18.58 -1.24 -5.43
CA VAL A 75 -17.16 -0.86 -5.50
C VAL A 75 -16.99 0.53 -6.13
N GLU A 76 -17.72 0.82 -7.20
CA GLU A 76 -17.73 2.11 -7.87
C GLU A 76 -18.32 3.22 -7.00
N GLU A 77 -19.41 2.94 -6.28
CA GLU A 77 -20.01 3.87 -5.33
C GLU A 77 -19.08 4.14 -4.15
N PHE A 78 -18.45 3.10 -3.62
CA PHE A 78 -17.46 3.21 -2.56
C PHE A 78 -16.26 4.08 -2.99
N ALA A 79 -15.74 3.88 -4.20
CA ALA A 79 -14.67 4.70 -4.75
C ALA A 79 -15.09 6.17 -4.90
N ARG A 80 -16.31 6.43 -5.34
CA ARG A 80 -16.86 7.80 -5.48
C ARG A 80 -17.13 8.49 -4.14
N SER A 81 -17.76 7.78 -3.19
CA SER A 81 -18.21 8.36 -1.92
C SER A 81 -17.06 8.77 -0.99
N ARG A 82 -15.89 8.16 -1.15
CA ARG A 82 -14.74 8.46 -0.29
C ARG A 82 -13.82 9.54 -0.84
N GLY A 83 -14.17 10.18 -1.96
CA GLY A 83 -13.21 11.05 -2.63
C GLY A 83 -11.88 10.31 -2.83
N ALA A 84 -11.97 8.99 -2.77
CA ALA A 84 -10.88 8.12 -3.10
C ALA A 84 -10.68 8.27 -4.62
N THR A 85 -10.04 9.36 -5.01
CA THR A 85 -8.94 9.12 -5.92
C THR A 85 -8.23 7.94 -5.27
N PRO A 86 -8.14 6.76 -5.89
CA PRO A 86 -7.11 5.84 -5.54
C PRO A 86 -5.88 6.73 -5.48
N VAL A 87 -5.35 6.99 -4.28
CA VAL A 87 -4.01 7.53 -4.20
C VAL A 87 -3.26 6.44 -4.91
N PRO A 88 -2.72 6.68 -6.10
CA PRO A 88 -1.94 5.66 -6.75
C PRO A 88 -0.93 5.29 -5.66
N ARG A 89 -0.93 4.05 -5.19
CA ARG A 89 0.29 3.55 -4.62
C ARG A 89 1.24 3.84 -5.73
N SER A 90 2.13 4.79 -5.48
CA SER A 90 2.95 5.33 -6.52
C SER A 90 3.47 4.13 -7.32
N SER A 91 2.86 3.87 -8.50
CA SER A 91 3.42 2.98 -9.50
C SER A 91 4.72 3.59 -10.03
N GLY A 92 5.10 4.73 -9.46
CA GLY A 92 6.38 5.37 -9.54
C GLY A 92 7.28 4.87 -8.42
N ARG A 93 8.56 4.85 -8.69
CA ARG A 93 9.62 4.60 -7.71
C ARG A 93 9.39 5.47 -6.46
N PRO A 94 9.57 4.93 -5.25
CA PRO A 94 9.40 5.72 -4.04
C PRO A 94 10.50 6.78 -3.96
N ASP A 95 10.13 8.03 -3.74
CA ASP A 95 11.12 9.10 -3.52
C ASP A 95 11.61 9.13 -2.06
N ARG A 96 10.85 8.56 -1.14
CA ARG A 96 11.14 8.52 0.29
C ARG A 96 10.86 7.13 0.85
N VAL A 97 11.87 6.55 1.48
CA VAL A 97 11.81 5.23 2.13
C VAL A 97 12.17 5.39 3.61
N LEU A 98 11.30 4.92 4.49
CA LEU A 98 11.58 4.82 5.92
C LEU A 98 11.92 3.37 6.25
N ILE A 99 13.08 3.15 6.86
CA ILE A 99 13.53 1.85 7.36
C ILE A 99 13.30 1.83 8.87
N VAL A 100 12.61 0.82 9.36
CA VAL A 100 12.32 0.64 10.79
C VAL A 100 12.92 -0.69 11.24
N ASP A 101 14.03 -0.62 11.93
CA ASP A 101 14.80 -1.80 12.39
C ASP A 101 15.65 -1.37 13.59
N ASP A 102 15.70 -2.14 14.66
CA ASP A 102 16.55 -1.87 15.83
C ASP A 102 18.04 -2.16 15.53
N ASP A 103 18.33 -2.97 14.53
CA ASP A 103 19.67 -3.17 13.99
C ASP A 103 20.05 -2.03 13.00
N ILE A 104 20.74 -1.02 13.54
CA ILE A 104 21.19 0.13 12.75
C ILE A 104 22.11 -0.29 11.60
N GLN A 105 22.94 -1.32 11.79
CA GLN A 105 23.89 -1.76 10.76
C GLN A 105 23.15 -2.36 9.58
N LEU A 106 22.12 -3.16 9.85
CA LEU A 106 21.22 -3.66 8.81
C LEU A 106 20.48 -2.51 8.12
N GLY A 107 19.98 -1.55 8.89
CA GLY A 107 19.31 -0.36 8.33
C GLY A 107 20.21 0.43 7.37
N LEU A 108 21.48 0.65 7.73
CA LEU A 108 22.47 1.32 6.89
C LEU A 108 22.80 0.50 5.63
N PHE A 109 22.98 -0.81 5.78
CA PHE A 109 23.23 -1.72 4.66
C PHE A 109 22.06 -1.69 3.64
N VAL A 110 20.84 -1.75 4.14
CA VAL A 110 19.62 -1.66 3.30
C VAL A 110 19.55 -0.28 2.61
N ALA A 111 19.91 0.78 3.32
CA ALA A 111 19.97 2.13 2.73
C ALA A 111 21.00 2.21 1.59
N GLU A 112 22.16 1.57 1.72
CA GLU A 112 23.16 1.48 0.65
C GLU A 112 22.63 0.74 -0.58
N ILE A 113 21.96 -0.39 -0.39
CA ILE A 113 21.32 -1.14 -1.49
C ILE A 113 20.35 -0.23 -2.24
N ILE A 114 19.47 0.47 -1.54
CA ILE A 114 18.50 1.36 -2.16
C ILE A 114 19.19 2.53 -2.87
N LYS A 115 20.18 3.14 -2.24
CA LYS A 115 20.93 4.27 -2.81
C LYS A 115 21.79 3.88 -4.02
N SER A 116 22.32 2.67 -4.07
CA SER A 116 23.05 2.17 -5.24
C SER A 116 22.14 2.05 -6.46
N ARG A 117 20.84 1.82 -6.23
CA ARG A 117 19.83 1.72 -7.29
C ARG A 117 19.33 3.09 -7.77
N ASP A 118 19.05 3.99 -6.84
CA ASP A 118 18.69 5.38 -7.15
C ASP A 118 19.13 6.30 -6.00
N SER A 119 20.20 7.05 -6.24
CA SER A 119 20.79 7.96 -5.24
C SER A 119 19.85 9.12 -4.84
N ARG A 120 18.80 9.40 -5.60
CA ARG A 120 17.83 10.48 -5.34
C ARG A 120 16.84 10.12 -4.24
N ILE A 121 16.64 8.83 -3.95
CA ILE A 121 15.70 8.39 -2.93
C ILE A 121 16.15 8.92 -1.56
N ALA A 122 15.31 9.69 -0.89
CA ALA A 122 15.55 10.08 0.49
C ALA A 122 15.26 8.89 1.42
N ILE A 123 16.17 8.66 2.38
CA ILE A 123 16.04 7.53 3.30
C ILE A 123 16.18 8.06 4.73
N GLU A 124 15.27 7.62 5.59
CA GLU A 124 15.40 7.77 7.05
C GLU A 124 15.34 6.40 7.71
N ILE A 125 15.97 6.28 8.88
CA ILE A 125 16.01 5.05 9.69
C ILE A 125 15.41 5.38 11.04
N ALA A 126 14.45 4.56 11.49
CA ALA A 126 13.88 4.57 12.84
C ALA A 126 14.28 3.27 13.55
N ARG A 127 14.56 3.35 14.84
CA ARG A 127 15.06 2.23 15.65
C ARG A 127 13.97 1.48 16.40
N ASP A 128 12.78 2.06 16.45
CA ASP A 128 11.63 1.50 17.15
C ASP A 128 10.32 2.03 16.57
N GLY A 129 9.21 1.49 17.07
CA GLY A 129 7.88 1.88 16.61
C GLY A 129 7.46 3.29 17.02
N PHE A 130 8.04 3.87 18.09
CA PHE A 130 7.76 5.24 18.49
C PHE A 130 8.43 6.22 17.52
N GLU A 131 9.72 6.04 17.26
CA GLU A 131 10.46 6.84 16.30
C GLU A 131 9.86 6.72 14.89
N ALA A 132 9.45 5.50 14.50
CA ALA A 132 8.74 5.27 13.26
C ALA A 132 7.44 6.09 13.15
N GLY A 133 6.65 6.14 14.23
CA GLY A 133 5.43 6.94 14.29
C GLY A 133 5.67 8.44 14.07
N VAL A 134 6.72 8.99 14.68
CA VAL A 134 7.13 10.40 14.51
C VAL A 134 7.59 10.66 13.06
N LYS A 135 8.45 9.78 12.53
CA LYS A 135 9.01 9.94 11.18
C LYS A 135 7.99 9.75 10.08
N VAL A 136 7.01 8.89 10.25
CA VAL A 136 5.93 8.75 9.27
C VAL A 136 5.18 10.08 9.07
N GLU A 137 4.97 10.86 10.12
CA GLU A 137 4.28 12.16 10.03
C GLU A 137 5.17 13.26 9.42
N SER A 138 6.42 13.34 9.85
CA SER A 138 7.36 14.39 9.41
C SER A 138 7.95 14.11 8.04
N PHE A 139 8.41 12.89 7.80
CA PHE A 139 9.11 12.49 6.59
C PHE A 139 8.14 12.08 5.45
N ARG A 140 6.92 11.62 5.80
CA ARG A 140 5.87 11.19 4.85
C ARG A 140 6.40 10.19 3.82
N PRO A 141 6.85 9.00 4.24
CA PRO A 141 7.44 8.02 3.34
C PRO A 141 6.43 7.51 2.31
N HIS A 142 6.91 7.15 1.13
CA HIS A 142 6.13 6.41 0.13
C HIS A 142 6.21 4.90 0.36
N ALA A 143 7.32 4.43 0.91
CA ALA A 143 7.52 3.03 1.32
C ALA A 143 8.13 2.94 2.72
N LEU A 144 7.76 1.90 3.42
CA LEU A 144 8.23 1.54 4.76
C LEU A 144 8.77 0.12 4.72
N LEU A 145 10.03 -0.04 5.10
CA LEU A 145 10.60 -1.33 5.45
C LEU A 145 10.48 -1.51 6.97
N LEU A 146 9.88 -2.60 7.42
CA LEU A 146 9.50 -2.77 8.82
C LEU A 146 9.98 -4.11 9.36
N ASP A 147 10.91 -4.09 10.30
CA ASP A 147 11.24 -5.29 11.06
C ASP A 147 10.04 -5.68 11.96
N LEU A 148 9.79 -6.98 11.99
CA LEU A 148 8.73 -7.54 12.83
C LEU A 148 9.17 -7.77 14.28
N MET A 149 10.47 -7.91 14.54
CA MET A 149 11.01 -8.34 15.81
C MET A 149 11.87 -7.25 16.44
N MET A 150 11.23 -6.19 16.93
CA MET A 150 11.89 -5.09 17.63
C MET A 150 11.55 -5.09 19.11
N PRO A 151 12.48 -4.68 20.00
CA PRO A 151 12.19 -4.50 21.42
C PRO A 151 11.11 -3.46 21.68
N GLY A 152 10.19 -3.75 22.60
CA GLY A 152 9.17 -2.83 23.09
C GLY A 152 7.87 -2.79 22.28
N MET A 153 7.91 -2.49 20.98
CA MET A 153 6.73 -2.51 20.11
C MET A 153 7.00 -3.41 18.92
N ASP A 154 6.19 -4.47 18.78
CA ASP A 154 6.33 -5.39 17.66
C ASP A 154 5.90 -4.74 16.34
N GLY A 155 6.56 -5.14 15.24
CA GLY A 155 6.27 -4.61 13.91
C GLY A 155 4.83 -4.90 13.45
N PHE A 156 4.17 -5.92 13.98
CA PHE A 156 2.77 -6.20 13.70
C PHE A 156 1.87 -5.08 14.23
N GLU A 157 2.17 -4.57 15.42
CA GLU A 157 1.43 -3.46 16.01
C GLU A 157 1.69 -2.14 15.26
N VAL A 158 2.93 -1.87 14.88
CA VAL A 158 3.28 -0.72 14.03
C VAL A 158 2.46 -0.77 12.72
N CYS A 159 2.45 -1.91 12.06
CA CYS A 159 1.70 -2.11 10.81
C CYS A 159 0.19 -1.85 11.02
N ARG A 160 -0.42 -2.42 12.07
CA ARG A 160 -1.84 -2.22 12.39
C ARG A 160 -2.17 -0.74 12.63
N ARG A 161 -1.33 -0.04 13.41
CA ARG A 161 -1.52 1.39 13.72
C ARG A 161 -1.42 2.26 12.48
N LEU A 162 -0.47 1.98 11.60
CA LEU A 162 -0.35 2.69 10.34
C LEU A 162 -1.59 2.48 9.46
N ARG A 163 -2.07 1.25 9.35
CA ARG A 163 -3.28 0.91 8.55
C ARG A 163 -4.59 1.38 9.19
N ALA A 164 -4.60 1.65 10.49
CA ALA A 164 -5.75 2.30 11.14
C ALA A 164 -5.93 3.76 10.71
N ARG A 165 -4.90 4.39 10.12
CA ARG A 165 -4.93 5.78 9.64
C ARG A 165 -5.20 5.82 8.14
N PRO A 166 -6.38 6.30 7.69
CA PRO A 166 -6.72 6.34 6.26
C PRO A 166 -5.73 7.15 5.41
N THR A 167 -5.14 8.20 6.00
CA THR A 167 -4.15 9.07 5.33
C THR A 167 -2.85 8.36 4.98
N LEU A 168 -2.54 7.21 5.63
CA LEU A 168 -1.32 6.43 5.42
C LEU A 168 -1.54 5.16 4.58
N ASN A 169 -2.75 4.94 4.05
CA ASN A 169 -3.05 3.78 3.23
C ASN A 169 -2.26 3.73 1.91
N HIS A 170 -1.72 4.87 1.48
CA HIS A 170 -0.86 4.96 0.30
C HIS A 170 0.57 4.44 0.54
N VAL A 171 1.03 4.39 1.80
CA VAL A 171 2.37 3.94 2.14
C VAL A 171 2.49 2.44 1.89
N ARG A 172 3.44 2.04 1.05
CA ARG A 172 3.77 0.64 0.84
C ARG A 172 4.53 0.11 2.05
N ILE A 173 4.02 -0.92 2.71
CA ILE A 173 4.66 -1.55 3.87
C ILE A 173 5.22 -2.90 3.45
N VAL A 174 6.54 -3.02 3.47
CA VAL A 174 7.28 -4.27 3.26
C VAL A 174 7.86 -4.69 4.59
N ALA A 175 7.33 -5.76 5.16
CA ALA A 175 7.81 -6.32 6.41
C ALA A 175 9.10 -7.12 6.18
N MET A 176 9.95 -7.19 7.20
CA MET A 176 11.17 -8.00 7.24
C MET A 176 11.12 -8.91 8.47
N THR A 177 11.51 -10.17 8.34
CA THR A 177 11.47 -11.12 9.48
C THR A 177 12.62 -12.11 9.47
N GLY A 178 13.22 -12.33 10.64
CA GLY A 178 14.16 -13.43 10.87
C GLY A 178 13.48 -14.79 11.06
N PHE A 179 12.15 -14.82 11.25
CA PHE A 179 11.37 -16.03 11.52
C PHE A 179 10.20 -16.16 10.53
N PRO A 180 10.46 -16.58 9.28
CA PRO A 180 9.47 -16.62 8.21
C PRO A 180 8.56 -17.86 8.34
N SER A 181 7.80 -17.98 9.43
CA SER A 181 6.80 -19.05 9.57
C SER A 181 5.51 -18.69 8.80
N PRO A 182 4.74 -19.70 8.33
CA PRO A 182 3.45 -19.46 7.70
C PRO A 182 2.50 -18.61 8.58
N GLU A 183 2.51 -18.85 9.89
CA GLU A 183 1.71 -18.13 10.87
C GLU A 183 2.11 -16.63 10.94
N ASN A 184 3.40 -16.34 11.05
CA ASN A 184 3.91 -14.96 11.07
C ASN A 184 3.59 -14.24 9.75
N LEU A 185 3.71 -14.94 8.63
CA LEU A 185 3.37 -14.40 7.32
C LEU A 185 1.88 -14.04 7.25
N GLU A 186 0.99 -14.94 7.68
CA GLU A 186 -0.44 -14.67 7.72
C GLU A 186 -0.78 -13.51 8.66
N ARG A 187 -0.18 -13.47 9.84
CA ARG A 187 -0.38 -12.39 10.82
C ARG A 187 0.00 -11.03 10.26
N ILE A 188 1.17 -10.90 9.63
CA ILE A 188 1.64 -9.61 9.11
C ILE A 188 0.85 -9.15 7.89
N MET A 189 0.48 -10.06 7.01
CA MET A 189 -0.39 -9.75 5.88
C MET A 189 -1.78 -9.34 6.37
N THR A 190 -2.29 -9.98 7.42
CA THR A 190 -3.56 -9.59 8.08
C THR A 190 -3.43 -8.24 8.78
N ALA A 191 -2.28 -7.91 9.35
CA ALA A 191 -2.01 -6.59 9.92
C ALA A 191 -1.96 -5.48 8.86
N GLY A 192 -1.83 -5.84 7.58
CA GLY A 192 -1.94 -4.92 6.45
C GLY A 192 -0.62 -4.60 5.75
N ALA A 193 0.42 -5.40 5.95
CA ALA A 193 1.62 -5.32 5.12
C ALA A 193 1.31 -5.66 3.66
N ASP A 194 2.09 -5.14 2.74
CA ASP A 194 1.96 -5.38 1.31
C ASP A 194 2.81 -6.56 0.85
N ALA A 195 3.93 -6.78 1.53
CA ALA A 195 4.84 -7.90 1.33
C ALA A 195 5.57 -8.23 2.63
N CYS A 196 6.17 -9.43 2.68
CA CYS A 196 7.06 -9.84 3.76
C CYS A 196 8.29 -10.53 3.19
N LEU A 197 9.47 -10.10 3.62
CA LEU A 197 10.76 -10.60 3.20
C LEU A 197 11.45 -11.35 4.36
N PRO A 198 12.00 -12.54 4.12
CA PRO A 198 12.82 -13.21 5.11
C PRO A 198 14.19 -12.53 5.22
N LYS A 199 14.75 -12.45 6.42
CA LYS A 199 16.16 -12.15 6.66
C LYS A 199 16.97 -13.46 6.57
N PRO A 200 18.17 -13.50 5.92
CA PRO A 200 18.86 -12.37 5.30
C PRO A 200 18.15 -11.87 4.04
N LEU A 201 18.18 -10.55 3.84
CA LEU A 201 17.48 -9.90 2.74
C LEU A 201 18.20 -10.16 1.41
N ASP A 202 17.44 -10.60 0.42
CA ASP A 202 17.88 -10.64 -0.97
C ASP A 202 17.73 -9.24 -1.58
N PRO A 203 18.82 -8.62 -2.10
CA PRO A 203 18.79 -7.27 -2.63
C PRO A 203 17.83 -7.09 -3.81
N GLU A 204 17.79 -8.02 -4.74
CA GLU A 204 16.94 -7.93 -5.93
C GLU A 204 15.46 -8.01 -5.54
N ARG A 205 15.13 -8.94 -4.65
CA ARG A 205 13.79 -9.08 -4.13
C ARG A 205 13.34 -7.87 -3.30
N LEU A 206 14.25 -7.32 -2.50
CA LEU A 206 14.01 -6.08 -1.74
C LEU A 206 13.67 -4.92 -2.69
N LEU A 207 14.49 -4.72 -3.72
CA LEU A 207 14.29 -3.67 -4.70
C LEU A 207 12.99 -3.87 -5.50
N ALA A 208 12.69 -5.11 -5.87
CA ALA A 208 11.43 -5.44 -6.54
C ALA A 208 10.20 -5.11 -5.70
N GLU A 209 10.23 -5.48 -4.40
CA GLU A 209 9.13 -5.19 -3.48
C GLU A 209 9.00 -3.68 -3.18
N LEU A 210 10.06 -2.91 -3.33
CA LEU A 210 10.01 -1.45 -3.24
C LEU A 210 9.58 -0.77 -4.56
N GLY A 211 9.42 -1.53 -5.64
CA GLY A 211 9.15 -0.97 -6.97
C GLY A 211 10.37 -0.32 -7.62
N LEU A 212 11.56 -0.77 -7.23
CA LEU A 212 12.87 -0.28 -7.70
C LEU A 212 13.59 -1.28 -8.62
N ALA A 213 12.96 -2.40 -8.97
CA ALA A 213 13.52 -3.34 -9.95
C ALA A 213 13.78 -2.64 -11.30
N ASP A 214 14.76 -3.14 -12.05
CA ASP A 214 14.98 -2.68 -13.42
C ASP A 214 13.71 -2.91 -14.23
N GLY A 215 13.09 -1.82 -14.67
CA GLY A 215 12.14 -1.91 -15.75
C GLY A 215 12.92 -2.44 -16.98
N GLU A 216 12.50 -3.55 -17.57
CA GLU A 216 12.94 -3.91 -18.89
C GLU A 216 12.81 -2.66 -19.76
N SER A 217 13.95 -2.15 -20.19
CA SER A 217 14.01 -1.13 -21.22
C SER A 217 13.35 -1.74 -22.44
N GLN A 218 12.07 -1.43 -22.69
CA GLN A 218 11.49 -1.73 -23.98
C GLN A 218 12.34 -0.99 -24.99
N GLY A 219 13.20 -1.75 -25.65
CA GLY A 219 13.99 -1.28 -26.75
C GLY A 219 13.06 -0.67 -27.77
N VAL A 220 13.31 0.60 -28.03
CA VAL A 220 12.82 1.28 -29.21
C VAL A 220 13.85 0.96 -30.28
N ASP A 221 13.54 0.00 -31.12
CA ASP A 221 14.05 -0.11 -32.48
C ASP A 221 13.05 0.59 -33.43
#